data_81a4574b3f6cd7fa6da009f3773eb20d
#
_entry.id   81a4574b3f6cd7fa6da009f3773eb20d
#
_cell.length_a   1.000
_cell.length_b   1.000
_cell.length_c   1.000
_cell.angle_alpha   90.00
_cell.angle_beta   90.00
_cell.angle_gamma   90.00
#
_symmetry.space_group_name_H-M   'P 1'
#
loop_
_entity.id
_entity.type
_entity.pdbx_description
1 polymer ?
#
loop_
_entity_poly.entity_id
_entity_poly.type
_entity_poly.pdbx_seq_one_letter_code
_entity_poly.pdbx_strand_id
1 'polypeptide(L)'
;MAANASANTAVNIKARLDELGIQLPRVAVPVAAYVPATQVGNQVWTSGQLPFADGELSATGKVGAEVSAEDAYGYARTAALNALAAVDDAVGLDNVTRVVKIVGYVASAPDFGGQPGVVNGASELIGDIFGEAGAHVRSAVGVAVLPLDSPVEVELIVEVEGVDKRPA
;
A
#
# COMPACT_ATOMS: atom_id res chain seq x y z
N MET A 1 -4.25 33.79 26.01
CA MET A 1 -4.82 32.72 25.15
C MET A 1 -3.68 31.75 24.85
N ALA A 2 -3.68 30.61 25.52
CA ALA A 2 -2.62 29.60 25.37
C ALA A 2 -2.98 28.76 24.11
N ALA A 3 -2.09 28.78 23.13
CA ALA A 3 -2.16 27.88 22.00
C ALA A 3 -1.87 26.46 22.52
N ASN A 4 -2.89 25.61 22.46
CA ASN A 4 -2.77 24.21 22.78
C ASN A 4 -1.92 23.56 21.67
N ALA A 5 -0.63 23.43 21.90
CA ALA A 5 0.23 22.58 21.09
C ALA A 5 -0.23 21.13 21.35
N SER A 6 -1.08 20.61 20.50
CA SER A 6 -1.38 19.19 20.44
C SER A 6 -0.06 18.48 20.21
N ALA A 7 0.47 17.83 21.25
CA ALA A 7 1.62 16.95 21.10
C ALA A 7 1.20 15.84 20.13
N ASN A 8 1.68 15.92 18.90
CA ASN A 8 1.60 14.86 17.94
C ASN A 8 2.49 13.72 18.48
N THR A 9 1.88 12.83 19.25
CA THR A 9 2.56 11.61 19.68
C THR A 9 2.77 10.79 18.41
N ALA A 10 3.98 10.80 17.90
CA ALA A 10 4.34 9.97 16.74
C ALA A 10 3.86 8.54 17.02
N VAL A 11 2.93 8.07 16.22
CA VAL A 11 2.41 6.72 16.32
C VAL A 11 3.58 5.80 16.03
N ASN A 12 3.98 4.97 16.99
CA ASN A 12 4.97 3.93 16.75
C ASN A 12 4.32 2.84 15.88
N ILE A 13 4.53 2.94 14.58
CA ILE A 13 3.88 2.07 13.58
C ILE A 13 4.32 0.62 13.78
N LYS A 14 5.58 0.38 14.15
CA LYS A 14 6.07 -0.98 14.42
C LYS A 14 5.35 -1.61 15.60
N ALA A 15 5.18 -0.88 16.71
CA ALA A 15 4.39 -1.37 17.84
C ALA A 15 2.93 -1.61 17.44
N ARG A 16 2.36 -0.76 16.58
CA ARG A 16 1.00 -0.95 16.08
C ARG A 16 0.85 -2.20 15.22
N LEU A 17 1.83 -2.50 14.37
CA LEU A 17 1.85 -3.74 13.60
C LEU A 17 1.89 -4.98 14.52
N ASP A 18 2.71 -4.93 15.56
CA ASP A 18 2.80 -6.01 16.56
C ASP A 18 1.46 -6.22 17.29
N GLU A 19 0.79 -5.15 17.72
CA GLU A 19 -0.56 -5.20 18.32
C GLU A 19 -1.61 -5.85 17.40
N LEU A 20 -1.52 -5.57 16.10
CA LEU A 20 -2.42 -6.12 15.09
C LEU A 20 -2.02 -7.53 14.65
N GLY A 21 -0.89 -8.05 15.11
CA GLY A 21 -0.34 -9.33 14.67
C GLY A 21 0.09 -9.35 13.20
N ILE A 22 0.45 -8.18 12.66
CA ILE A 22 0.85 -8.00 11.26
C ILE A 22 2.37 -8.05 11.16
N GLN A 23 2.87 -8.98 10.33
CA GLN A 23 4.27 -9.02 9.93
C GLN A 23 4.39 -8.48 8.51
N LEU A 24 5.30 -7.51 8.31
CA LEU A 24 5.60 -7.04 6.97
C LEU A 24 6.31 -8.14 6.17
N PRO A 25 5.93 -8.35 4.92
CA PRO A 25 6.64 -9.27 4.04
C PRO A 25 8.05 -8.74 3.73
N ARG A 26 8.92 -9.62 3.24
CA ARG A 26 10.18 -9.17 2.64
C ARG A 26 9.88 -8.40 1.37
N VAL A 27 10.64 -7.32 1.14
CA VAL A 27 10.51 -6.53 -0.09
C VAL A 27 10.78 -7.44 -1.29
N ALA A 28 9.85 -7.47 -2.22
CA ALA A 28 10.00 -8.21 -3.46
C ALA A 28 11.16 -7.61 -4.27
N VAL A 29 12.07 -8.47 -4.72
CA VAL A 29 13.16 -8.03 -5.61
C VAL A 29 12.55 -7.60 -6.94
N PRO A 30 12.81 -6.38 -7.42
CA PRO A 30 12.27 -5.92 -8.69
C PRO A 30 12.72 -6.84 -9.83
N VAL A 31 11.78 -7.26 -10.66
CA VAL A 31 12.04 -8.11 -11.84
C VAL A 31 12.51 -7.30 -13.05
N ALA A 32 12.66 -5.97 -12.93
CA ALA A 32 13.05 -5.05 -14.00
C ALA A 32 13.93 -3.92 -13.46
N ALA A 33 14.34 -2.99 -14.34
CA ALA A 33 15.23 -1.87 -14.04
C ALA A 33 14.49 -0.72 -13.32
N TYR A 34 13.95 -0.97 -12.13
CA TYR A 34 13.30 0.04 -11.27
C TYR A 34 13.55 -0.28 -9.78
N VAL A 35 13.15 0.62 -8.89
CA VAL A 35 13.25 0.47 -7.44
C VAL A 35 11.87 0.32 -6.81
N PRO A 36 11.72 -0.39 -5.66
CA PRO A 36 10.43 -0.59 -5.02
C PRO A 36 9.81 0.70 -4.49
N ALA A 37 10.63 1.64 -4.04
CA ALA A 37 10.20 2.94 -3.55
C ALA A 37 11.29 4.00 -3.78
N THR A 38 10.87 5.26 -3.86
CA THR A 38 11.79 6.41 -3.97
C THR A 38 11.29 7.57 -3.13
N GLN A 39 12.22 8.29 -2.49
CA GLN A 39 11.91 9.50 -1.73
C GLN A 39 12.14 10.74 -2.60
N VAL A 40 11.20 11.67 -2.57
CA VAL A 40 11.30 12.99 -3.22
C VAL A 40 10.85 14.04 -2.20
N GLY A 41 11.79 14.80 -1.68
CA GLY A 41 11.51 15.73 -0.58
C GLY A 41 11.02 14.97 0.67
N ASN A 42 9.83 15.33 1.15
CA ASN A 42 9.19 14.66 2.29
C ASN A 42 8.16 13.60 1.85
N GLN A 43 8.15 13.19 0.60
CA GLN A 43 7.25 12.14 0.11
C GLN A 43 8.03 10.90 -0.31
N VAL A 44 7.43 9.73 -0.06
CA VAL A 44 7.90 8.45 -0.57
C VAL A 44 6.83 7.88 -1.48
N TRP A 45 7.25 7.47 -2.66
CA TRP A 45 6.42 6.90 -3.70
C TRP A 45 6.84 5.46 -3.92
N THR A 46 5.90 4.52 -3.89
CA THR A 46 6.19 3.13 -4.23
C THR A 46 5.96 2.86 -5.71
N SER A 47 6.66 1.87 -6.23
CA SER A 47 6.22 1.17 -7.44
C SER A 47 4.94 0.39 -7.14
N GLY A 48 4.20 0.02 -8.18
CA GLY A 48 3.05 -0.86 -8.05
C GLY A 48 3.46 -2.20 -7.44
N GLN A 49 2.69 -2.64 -6.45
CA GLN A 49 2.92 -3.91 -5.76
C GLN A 49 1.80 -4.89 -6.05
N LEU A 50 2.17 -6.09 -6.44
CA LEU A 50 1.28 -7.21 -6.64
C LEU A 50 1.08 -7.98 -5.32
N PRO A 51 0.04 -8.80 -5.17
CA PRO A 51 -0.23 -9.56 -3.95
C PRO A 51 0.65 -10.81 -3.84
N PHE A 52 1.97 -10.63 -3.81
CA PHE A 52 2.90 -11.72 -3.52
C PHE A 52 2.84 -12.10 -2.04
N ALA A 53 2.75 -13.40 -1.76
CA ALA A 53 2.88 -13.98 -0.44
C ALA A 53 3.86 -15.16 -0.52
N ASP A 54 4.84 -15.21 0.36
CA ASP A 54 5.89 -16.26 0.41
C ASP A 54 6.63 -16.48 -0.93
N GLY A 55 6.76 -15.42 -1.71
CA GLY A 55 7.46 -15.44 -3.01
C GLY A 55 6.60 -15.88 -4.20
N GLU A 56 5.33 -16.19 -3.97
CA GLU A 56 4.38 -16.58 -5.00
C GLU A 56 3.24 -15.56 -5.15
N LEU A 57 2.73 -15.41 -6.38
CA LEU A 57 1.55 -14.58 -6.62
C LEU A 57 0.31 -15.30 -6.06
N SER A 58 -0.46 -14.61 -5.25
CA SER A 58 -1.60 -15.21 -4.52
C SER A 58 -2.70 -15.76 -5.42
N ALA A 59 -2.90 -15.16 -6.60
CA ALA A 59 -3.87 -15.60 -7.59
C ALA A 59 -3.57 -15.00 -8.96
N THR A 60 -4.21 -15.56 -9.99
CA THR A 60 -4.23 -15.02 -11.35
C THR A 60 -5.66 -14.92 -11.87
N GLY A 61 -5.89 -14.05 -12.84
CA GLY A 61 -7.19 -13.88 -13.49
C GLY A 61 -7.88 -12.57 -13.14
N LYS A 62 -9.08 -12.39 -13.68
CA LYS A 62 -9.85 -11.14 -13.57
C LYS A 62 -10.88 -11.22 -12.47
N VAL A 63 -11.00 -10.13 -11.73
CA VAL A 63 -12.05 -9.97 -10.71
C VAL A 63 -13.42 -9.84 -11.40
N GLY A 64 -14.37 -10.62 -10.90
CA GLY A 64 -15.68 -10.78 -11.53
C GLY A 64 -15.77 -11.93 -12.53
N ALA A 65 -14.66 -12.62 -12.78
CA ALA A 65 -14.60 -13.87 -13.58
C ALA A 65 -13.90 -14.98 -12.76
N GLU A 66 -12.59 -15.16 -12.93
CA GLU A 66 -11.82 -16.22 -12.23
C GLU A 66 -11.64 -15.91 -10.74
N VAL A 67 -11.62 -14.62 -10.37
CA VAL A 67 -11.37 -14.16 -9.01
C VAL A 67 -12.64 -13.47 -8.45
N SER A 68 -13.06 -13.86 -7.25
CA SER A 68 -14.17 -13.20 -6.55
C SER A 68 -13.77 -11.81 -6.04
N ALA A 69 -14.75 -10.91 -5.87
CA ALA A 69 -14.51 -9.60 -5.26
C ALA A 69 -14.02 -9.72 -3.81
N GLU A 70 -14.48 -10.73 -3.07
CA GLU A 70 -14.08 -11.01 -1.69
C GLU A 70 -12.61 -11.44 -1.62
N ASP A 71 -12.20 -12.38 -2.47
CA ASP A 71 -10.79 -12.79 -2.53
C ASP A 71 -9.89 -11.62 -2.98
N ALA A 72 -10.32 -10.86 -3.97
CA ALA A 72 -9.60 -9.69 -4.46
C ALA A 72 -9.42 -8.61 -3.41
N TYR A 73 -10.37 -8.41 -2.49
CA TYR A 73 -10.21 -7.56 -1.30
C TYR A 73 -9.02 -8.04 -0.44
N GLY A 74 -8.93 -9.34 -0.19
CA GLY A 74 -7.79 -9.93 0.53
C GLY A 74 -6.47 -9.73 -0.21
N TYR A 75 -6.47 -9.85 -1.53
CA TYR A 75 -5.27 -9.61 -2.36
C TYR A 75 -4.87 -8.13 -2.38
N ALA A 76 -5.82 -7.19 -2.39
CA ALA A 76 -5.53 -5.77 -2.26
C ALA A 76 -4.87 -5.44 -0.91
N ARG A 77 -5.31 -6.10 0.18
CA ARG A 77 -4.66 -6.02 1.50
C ARG A 77 -3.21 -6.54 1.45
N THR A 78 -2.98 -7.68 0.82
CA THR A 78 -1.63 -8.26 0.65
C THR A 78 -0.72 -7.35 -0.19
N ALA A 79 -1.22 -6.80 -1.29
CA ALA A 79 -0.49 -5.87 -2.13
C ALA A 79 -0.10 -4.58 -1.37
N ALA A 80 -1.02 -4.06 -0.53
CA ALA A 80 -0.73 -2.91 0.33
C ALA A 80 0.33 -3.22 1.40
N LEU A 81 0.37 -4.44 1.96
CA LEU A 81 1.44 -4.87 2.86
C LEU A 81 2.80 -4.89 2.15
N ASN A 82 2.85 -5.35 0.89
CA ASN A 82 4.07 -5.31 0.08
C ASN A 82 4.51 -3.85 -0.19
N ALA A 83 3.57 -2.94 -0.42
CA ALA A 83 3.88 -1.52 -0.59
C ALA A 83 4.40 -0.89 0.72
N LEU A 84 3.82 -1.23 1.88
CA LEU A 84 4.35 -0.80 3.17
C LEU A 84 5.74 -1.35 3.46
N ALA A 85 6.03 -2.60 3.08
CA ALA A 85 7.36 -3.17 3.19
C ALA A 85 8.40 -2.39 2.36
N ALA A 86 8.02 -1.96 1.15
CA ALA A 86 8.88 -1.10 0.31
C ALA A 86 9.12 0.27 0.95
N VAL A 87 8.12 0.87 1.60
CA VAL A 87 8.28 2.12 2.36
C VAL A 87 9.19 1.90 3.58
N ASP A 88 9.01 0.80 4.34
CA ASP A 88 9.83 0.49 5.52
C ASP A 88 11.31 0.31 5.15
N ASP A 89 11.58 -0.39 4.05
CA ASP A 89 12.96 -0.59 3.55
C ASP A 89 13.61 0.73 3.12
N ALA A 90 12.83 1.61 2.47
CA ALA A 90 13.35 2.88 1.96
C ALA A 90 13.62 3.91 3.08
N VAL A 91 12.74 4.04 4.06
CA VAL A 91 12.77 5.14 5.04
C VAL A 91 12.45 4.74 6.47
N GLY A 92 11.90 3.54 6.71
CA GLY A 92 11.34 3.12 8.00
C GLY A 92 9.93 3.65 8.23
N LEU A 93 8.98 2.76 8.56
CA LEU A 93 7.57 3.15 8.75
C LEU A 93 7.35 4.11 9.92
N ASP A 94 8.19 4.07 10.95
CA ASP A 94 8.08 4.99 12.08
C ASP A 94 8.37 6.46 11.72
N ASN A 95 8.94 6.70 10.53
CA ASN A 95 9.15 8.05 9.99
C ASN A 95 7.95 8.55 9.16
N VAL A 96 6.96 7.71 8.89
CA VAL A 96 5.76 8.09 8.14
C VAL A 96 4.85 8.94 9.03
N THR A 97 4.53 10.14 8.57
CA THR A 97 3.64 11.07 9.27
C THR A 97 2.20 10.94 8.82
N ARG A 98 1.97 10.55 7.58
CA ARG A 98 0.64 10.24 7.05
C ARG A 98 0.70 9.51 5.71
N VAL A 99 -0.39 8.85 5.38
CA VAL A 99 -0.61 8.32 4.03
C VAL A 99 -1.30 9.40 3.18
N VAL A 100 -0.75 9.68 2.01
CA VAL A 100 -1.24 10.74 1.12
C VAL A 100 -2.22 10.17 0.12
N LYS A 101 -1.84 9.06 -0.55
CA LYS A 101 -2.64 8.48 -1.63
C LYS A 101 -2.48 6.98 -1.73
N ILE A 102 -3.56 6.29 -2.05
CA ILE A 102 -3.59 4.91 -2.53
C ILE A 102 -4.08 4.92 -3.98
N VAL A 103 -3.37 4.20 -4.85
CA VAL A 103 -3.87 3.84 -6.18
C VAL A 103 -4.04 2.33 -6.23
N GLY A 104 -5.25 1.87 -6.52
CA GLY A 104 -5.57 0.47 -6.69
C GLY A 104 -6.01 0.20 -8.13
N TYR A 105 -5.33 -0.72 -8.78
CA TYR A 105 -5.67 -1.24 -10.10
C TYR A 105 -6.27 -2.63 -9.93
N VAL A 106 -7.41 -2.86 -10.55
CA VAL A 106 -8.13 -4.14 -10.49
C VAL A 106 -8.29 -4.68 -11.89
N ALA A 107 -7.63 -5.80 -12.20
CA ALA A 107 -7.87 -6.53 -13.44
C ALA A 107 -9.31 -7.02 -13.43
N SER A 108 -10.16 -6.44 -14.27
CA SER A 108 -11.61 -6.55 -14.15
C SER A 108 -12.24 -7.27 -15.35
N ALA A 109 -13.20 -8.15 -15.07
CA ALA A 109 -14.14 -8.60 -16.09
C ALA A 109 -14.88 -7.39 -16.70
N PRO A 110 -15.34 -7.45 -17.95
CA PRO A 110 -15.91 -6.29 -18.64
C PRO A 110 -17.12 -5.64 -17.95
N ASP A 111 -17.87 -6.39 -17.16
CA ASP A 111 -19.06 -5.97 -16.44
C ASP A 111 -18.83 -5.78 -14.93
N PHE A 112 -17.60 -5.97 -14.44
CA PHE A 112 -17.28 -5.77 -13.04
C PHE A 112 -17.05 -4.29 -12.74
N GLY A 113 -17.89 -3.70 -11.88
CA GLY A 113 -17.84 -2.31 -11.42
C GLY A 113 -17.50 -2.15 -9.95
N GLY A 114 -17.09 -3.22 -9.26
CA GLY A 114 -16.86 -3.25 -7.81
C GLY A 114 -15.44 -2.88 -7.35
N GLN A 115 -14.63 -2.24 -8.19
CA GLN A 115 -13.24 -1.88 -7.88
C GLN A 115 -13.06 -1.12 -6.55
N PRO A 116 -13.94 -0.16 -6.18
CA PRO A 116 -13.82 0.51 -4.88
C PRO A 116 -13.91 -0.46 -3.70
N GLY A 117 -14.79 -1.45 -3.77
CA GLY A 117 -14.94 -2.49 -2.74
C GLY A 117 -13.69 -3.36 -2.60
N VAL A 118 -13.07 -3.73 -3.72
CA VAL A 118 -11.81 -4.49 -3.73
C VAL A 118 -10.69 -3.68 -3.08
N VAL A 119 -10.51 -2.43 -3.48
CA VAL A 119 -9.42 -1.57 -2.96
C VAL A 119 -9.64 -1.18 -1.49
N ASN A 120 -10.84 -1.36 -0.94
CA ASN A 120 -11.07 -1.22 0.50
C ASN A 120 -10.17 -2.14 1.32
N GLY A 121 -9.77 -3.30 0.82
CA GLY A 121 -8.79 -4.16 1.49
C GLY A 121 -7.47 -3.45 1.80
N ALA A 122 -7.00 -2.61 0.89
CA ALA A 122 -5.82 -1.76 1.12
C ALA A 122 -6.15 -0.59 2.05
N SER A 123 -7.26 0.13 1.81
CA SER A 123 -7.61 1.34 2.57
C SER A 123 -7.91 1.04 4.05
N GLU A 124 -8.60 -0.04 4.33
CA GLU A 124 -8.93 -0.44 5.71
C GLU A 124 -7.67 -0.90 6.46
N LEU A 125 -6.77 -1.64 5.81
CA LEU A 125 -5.47 -1.97 6.40
C LEU A 125 -4.68 -0.72 6.79
N ILE A 126 -4.62 0.27 5.91
CA ILE A 126 -3.96 1.55 6.17
C ILE A 126 -4.62 2.29 7.35
N GLY A 127 -5.93 2.29 7.42
CA GLY A 127 -6.69 2.86 8.54
C GLY A 127 -6.41 2.15 9.87
N ASP A 128 -6.34 0.82 9.86
CA ASP A 128 -6.03 0.00 11.05
C ASP A 128 -4.62 0.29 11.59
N ILE A 129 -3.65 0.50 10.70
CA ILE A 129 -2.24 0.72 11.07
C ILE A 129 -2.00 2.17 11.49
N PHE A 130 -2.47 3.14 10.71
CA PHE A 130 -2.10 4.55 10.86
C PHE A 130 -3.16 5.40 11.58
N GLY A 131 -4.37 4.86 11.80
CA GLY A 131 -5.47 5.63 12.39
C GLY A 131 -5.81 6.87 11.55
N GLU A 132 -5.90 8.04 12.19
CA GLU A 132 -6.19 9.32 11.49
C GLU A 132 -5.12 9.69 10.45
N ALA A 133 -3.86 9.36 10.69
CA ALA A 133 -2.77 9.57 9.72
C ALA A 133 -2.90 8.67 8.47
N GLY A 134 -3.73 7.65 8.52
CA GLY A 134 -4.09 6.79 7.40
C GLY A 134 -5.19 7.35 6.48
N ALA A 135 -5.81 8.46 6.82
CA ALA A 135 -6.80 9.11 5.95
C ALA A 135 -6.13 9.63 4.66
N HIS A 136 -6.57 9.12 3.51
CA HIS A 136 -5.90 9.31 2.24
C HIS A 136 -6.87 9.59 1.10
N VAL A 137 -6.37 10.20 0.03
CA VAL A 137 -7.09 10.26 -1.25
C VAL A 137 -6.84 8.98 -2.05
N ARG A 138 -7.74 8.60 -2.93
CA ARG A 138 -7.69 7.30 -3.59
C ARG A 138 -8.15 7.34 -5.04
N SER A 139 -7.51 6.50 -5.88
CA SER A 139 -8.07 6.03 -7.14
C SER A 139 -8.25 4.52 -7.08
N ALA A 140 -9.40 4.02 -7.50
CA ALA A 140 -9.72 2.59 -7.61
C ALA A 140 -10.32 2.36 -8.99
N VAL A 141 -9.53 1.79 -9.89
CA VAL A 141 -9.89 1.69 -11.32
C VAL A 141 -9.76 0.28 -11.84
N GLY A 142 -10.63 -0.07 -12.78
CA GLY A 142 -10.54 -1.30 -13.54
C GLY A 142 -9.53 -1.17 -14.69
N VAL A 143 -8.75 -2.22 -14.89
CA VAL A 143 -7.84 -2.38 -16.02
C VAL A 143 -8.10 -3.70 -16.73
N ALA A 144 -7.72 -3.79 -17.99
CA ALA A 144 -7.96 -4.99 -18.79
C ALA A 144 -7.09 -6.16 -18.33
N VAL A 145 -5.81 -5.91 -18.01
CA VAL A 145 -4.84 -6.89 -17.54
C VAL A 145 -3.82 -6.20 -16.63
N LEU A 146 -3.20 -6.98 -15.74
CA LEU A 146 -2.05 -6.58 -14.95
C LEU A 146 -0.87 -7.52 -15.22
N PRO A 147 0.37 -7.12 -14.90
CA PRO A 147 1.52 -8.01 -15.05
C PRO A 147 1.31 -9.34 -14.34
N LEU A 148 1.82 -10.42 -14.93
CA LEU A 148 1.70 -11.80 -14.43
C LEU A 148 0.24 -12.27 -14.28
N ASP A 149 -0.70 -11.63 -14.97
CA ASP A 149 -2.13 -11.89 -14.81
C ASP A 149 -2.64 -11.69 -13.37
N SER A 150 -1.99 -10.78 -12.63
CA SER A 150 -2.40 -10.44 -11.26
C SER A 150 -3.81 -9.84 -11.21
N PRO A 151 -4.63 -10.20 -10.22
CA PRO A 151 -5.96 -9.62 -10.08
C PRO A 151 -5.94 -8.17 -9.59
N VAL A 152 -4.92 -7.76 -8.84
CA VAL A 152 -4.82 -6.42 -8.27
C VAL A 152 -3.38 -5.93 -8.24
N GLU A 153 -3.22 -4.61 -8.22
CA GLU A 153 -1.96 -3.91 -7.99
C GLU A 153 -2.22 -2.67 -7.15
N VAL A 154 -1.33 -2.35 -6.20
CA VAL A 154 -1.48 -1.21 -5.30
C VAL A 154 -0.21 -0.37 -5.26
N GLU A 155 -0.37 0.96 -5.35
CA GLU A 155 0.68 1.96 -5.13
C GLU A 155 0.35 2.82 -3.91
N LEU A 156 1.39 3.24 -3.19
CA LEU A 156 1.28 4.16 -2.06
C LEU A 156 2.11 5.43 -2.30
N ILE A 157 1.57 6.55 -1.82
CA ILE A 157 2.32 7.77 -1.58
C ILE A 157 2.15 8.11 -0.11
N VAL A 158 3.27 8.25 0.60
CA VAL A 158 3.28 8.63 2.02
C VAL A 158 4.12 9.88 2.24
N GLU A 159 3.80 10.63 3.29
CA GLU A 159 4.62 11.75 3.77
C GLU A 159 5.46 11.28 4.96
N VAL A 160 6.69 11.74 5.04
CA VAL A 160 7.65 11.38 6.09
C VAL A 160 8.23 12.61 6.76
N GLU A 161 8.66 12.46 8.04
CA GLU A 161 9.49 13.47 8.68
C GLU A 161 10.93 13.39 8.16
N GLY A 162 11.50 14.55 7.86
CA GLY A 162 12.93 14.67 7.56
C GLY A 162 13.27 14.84 6.09
N VAL A 163 14.51 15.26 5.89
CA VAL A 163 15.08 15.61 4.60
C VAL A 163 15.52 14.35 3.86
N ASP A 164 15.32 14.38 2.56
CA ASP A 164 15.87 13.42 1.60
C ASP A 164 17.34 13.07 1.91
N LYS A 165 17.59 11.81 2.24
CA LYS A 165 18.92 11.27 2.57
C LYS A 165 19.72 10.83 1.34
N ARG A 166 19.34 11.23 0.13
CA ARG A 166 20.12 10.86 -1.04
C ARG A 166 21.54 11.42 -0.91
N PRO A 167 22.59 10.59 -1.03
CA PRO A 167 23.94 11.11 -1.15
C PRO A 167 24.04 11.99 -2.41
N ALA A 168 24.75 13.11 -2.26
CA ALA A 168 25.03 14.03 -3.36
C ALA A 168 25.87 13.35 -4.45
#